data_9990d4459b5971683744bc32f7ecfce1
#
_entry.id   9990d4459b5971683744bc32f7ecfce1
#
_cell.length_a   1.000
_cell.length_b   1.000
_cell.length_c   1.000
_cell.angle_alpha   90.00
_cell.angle_beta   90.00
_cell.angle_gamma   90.00
#
_symmetry.space_group_name_H-M   'P 1'
#
loop_
_entity.id
_entity.type
_entity.pdbx_description
1 polymer ?
#
loop_
_entity_poly.entity_id
_entity_poly.type
_entity_poly.pdbx_seq_one_letter_code
_entity_poly.pdbx_strand_id
1 'polypeptide(L)'
;RVLFRSAQKTIVSTQIGSEFISDLPDQEDMRFRRHTNFGVGELGEDGYVTDFSWGYQLTLKSTYANVIGPVALTPSLTMKHGVEGYSSDDALQEDERSLGLGVGMSYKKLSADLSYTTYNDAKYSVVNDRDYLSLSTTYNF
;
A
#
# COMPACT_ATOMS: atom_id res chain seq x y z
N ARG A 1 19.72 -21.78 22.04
CA ARG A 1 20.47 -20.52 21.83
C ARG A 1 20.05 -19.97 20.50
N VAL A 2 19.03 -19.09 20.50
CA VAL A 2 18.63 -18.36 19.30
C VAL A 2 19.72 -17.34 19.05
N LEU A 3 20.56 -17.59 18.07
CA LEU A 3 21.50 -16.60 17.56
C LEU A 3 20.68 -15.61 16.72
N PHE A 4 20.50 -14.39 17.21
CA PHE A 4 20.10 -13.27 16.38
C PHE A 4 21.21 -13.03 15.36
N ARG A 5 21.08 -13.64 14.20
CA ARG A 5 21.93 -13.30 13.06
C ARG A 5 21.47 -11.96 12.52
N SER A 6 22.39 -11.05 12.31
CA SER A 6 22.10 -9.80 11.58
C SER A 6 21.55 -10.11 10.20
N ALA A 7 20.58 -9.33 9.74
CA ALA A 7 20.09 -9.42 8.37
C ALA A 7 21.26 -9.33 7.39
N GLN A 8 21.31 -10.19 6.38
CA GLN A 8 22.35 -10.12 5.35
C GLN A 8 22.16 -8.93 4.43
N LYS A 9 20.89 -8.55 4.21
CA LYS A 9 20.53 -7.41 3.39
C LYS A 9 19.24 -6.80 3.94
N THR A 10 19.24 -5.49 4.09
CA THR A 10 18.04 -4.70 4.37
C THR A 10 17.88 -3.67 3.28
N ILE A 11 16.69 -3.60 2.72
CA ILE A 11 16.31 -2.62 1.70
C ILE A 11 15.23 -1.74 2.32
N VAL A 12 15.44 -0.45 2.26
CA VAL A 12 14.45 0.58 2.55
C VAL A 12 14.14 1.28 1.24
N SER A 13 12.89 1.31 0.83
CA SER A 13 12.44 2.01 -0.36
C SER A 13 11.35 2.99 0.02
N THR A 14 11.46 4.20 -0.45
CA THR A 14 10.46 5.24 -0.29
C THR A 14 10.04 5.73 -1.67
N GLN A 15 8.75 5.79 -1.91
CA GLN A 15 8.16 6.38 -3.10
C GLN A 15 7.26 7.53 -2.68
N ILE A 16 7.34 8.63 -3.40
CA ILE A 16 6.44 9.78 -3.25
C ILE A 16 5.77 9.98 -4.60
N GLY A 17 4.45 10.06 -4.59
CA GLY A 17 3.64 10.35 -5.75
C GLY A 17 2.86 11.63 -5.54
N SER A 18 2.71 12.42 -6.59
CA SER A 18 1.86 13.60 -6.62
C SER A 18 1.22 13.75 -7.99
N GLU A 19 0.01 14.27 -8.01
CA GLU A 19 -0.70 14.65 -9.22
C GLU A 19 -1.09 16.12 -9.12
N PHE A 20 -0.96 16.84 -10.20
CA PHE A 20 -1.42 18.21 -10.34
C PHE A 20 -2.26 18.32 -11.62
N ILE A 21 -3.48 18.82 -11.49
CA ILE A 21 -4.42 19.02 -12.60
C ILE A 21 -4.62 20.51 -12.75
N SER A 22 -4.18 21.08 -13.90
CA SER A 22 -4.45 22.47 -14.25
C SER A 22 -5.86 22.61 -14.79
N ASP A 23 -6.47 23.76 -14.53
CA ASP A 23 -7.79 24.12 -15.06
C ASP A 23 -8.91 23.12 -14.71
N LEU A 24 -8.84 22.54 -13.50
CA LEU A 24 -9.94 21.72 -12.99
C LEU A 24 -11.18 22.63 -12.83
N PRO A 25 -12.33 22.30 -13.46
CA PRO A 25 -13.55 23.09 -13.31
C PRO A 25 -14.02 23.14 -11.87
N ASP A 26 -14.67 24.24 -11.49
CA ASP A 26 -15.32 24.35 -10.19
C ASP A 26 -16.33 23.23 -9.99
N GLN A 27 -16.41 22.68 -8.78
CA GLN A 27 -17.32 21.57 -8.46
C GLN A 27 -18.82 21.93 -8.63
N GLU A 28 -19.15 23.20 -8.70
CA GLU A 28 -20.49 23.68 -9.04
C GLU A 28 -20.83 23.42 -10.51
N ASP A 29 -19.84 23.52 -11.40
CA ASP A 29 -19.98 23.31 -12.83
C ASP A 29 -19.82 21.83 -13.21
N MET A 30 -18.77 21.17 -12.70
CA MET A 30 -18.49 19.78 -13.02
C MET A 30 -17.69 19.10 -11.92
N ARG A 31 -18.14 17.91 -11.50
CA ARG A 31 -17.48 17.08 -10.48
C ARG A 31 -16.92 15.83 -11.12
N PHE A 32 -15.66 15.55 -10.83
CA PHE A 32 -14.99 14.35 -11.30
C PHE A 32 -14.82 13.34 -10.18
N ARG A 33 -15.15 12.07 -10.46
CA ARG A 33 -14.77 10.87 -9.74
C ARG A 33 -14.95 10.82 -8.21
N ARG A 34 -16.08 10.94 -7.67
CA ARG A 34 -16.36 10.34 -6.38
C ARG A 34 -17.07 9.00 -6.60
N HIS A 35 -16.65 7.95 -5.91
CA HIS A 35 -17.30 6.66 -6.05
C HIS A 35 -18.80 6.76 -5.72
N THR A 36 -19.63 6.15 -6.54
CA THR A 36 -21.11 6.26 -6.46
C THR A 36 -21.69 5.78 -5.13
N ASN A 37 -20.98 4.93 -4.39
CA ASN A 37 -21.38 4.48 -3.05
C ASN A 37 -21.53 5.63 -2.04
N PHE A 38 -20.88 6.76 -2.26
CA PHE A 38 -20.95 7.91 -1.36
C PHE A 38 -21.99 8.96 -1.76
N GLY A 39 -22.76 8.69 -2.80
CA GLY A 39 -23.82 9.55 -3.28
C GLY A 39 -23.35 10.86 -3.90
N VAL A 40 -24.31 11.73 -4.23
CA VAL A 40 -24.07 13.08 -4.69
C VAL A 40 -24.07 13.98 -3.46
N GLY A 41 -22.92 14.22 -2.88
CA GLY A 41 -22.81 14.93 -1.62
C GLY A 41 -22.56 16.42 -1.75
N GLU A 42 -22.04 16.96 -0.68
CA GLU A 42 -21.71 18.36 -0.49
C GLU A 42 -20.64 18.84 -1.48
N LEU A 43 -20.64 20.14 -1.75
CA LEU A 43 -19.57 20.81 -2.49
C LEU A 43 -18.32 20.88 -1.60
N GLY A 44 -17.15 20.90 -2.21
CA GLY A 44 -15.87 20.94 -1.55
C GLY A 44 -14.94 19.81 -2.01
N GLU A 45 -13.78 19.71 -1.45
CA GLU A 45 -12.76 18.72 -1.84
C GLU A 45 -13.10 17.28 -1.42
N ASP A 46 -14.18 17.09 -0.70
CA ASP A 46 -14.59 15.86 -0.05
C ASP A 46 -14.86 14.70 -1.04
N GLY A 47 -13.84 13.93 -1.37
CA GLY A 47 -13.92 12.71 -2.17
C GLY A 47 -13.99 12.92 -3.68
N TYR A 48 -14.03 14.17 -4.15
CA TYR A 48 -13.92 14.51 -5.57
C TYR A 48 -12.46 14.78 -5.92
N VAL A 49 -12.13 14.63 -7.21
CA VAL A 49 -10.78 14.95 -7.71
C VAL A 49 -10.41 16.39 -7.34
N THR A 50 -9.22 16.55 -6.78
CA THR A 50 -8.64 17.84 -6.42
C THR A 50 -7.60 18.28 -7.45
N ASP A 51 -7.30 19.57 -7.51
CA ASP A 51 -6.25 20.13 -8.37
C ASP A 51 -4.85 19.65 -7.99
N PHE A 52 -4.67 19.30 -6.71
CA PHE A 52 -3.44 18.72 -6.20
C PHE A 52 -3.75 17.52 -5.30
N SER A 53 -2.95 16.47 -5.44
CA SER A 53 -2.96 15.32 -4.55
C SER A 53 -1.57 14.76 -4.39
N TRP A 54 -1.26 14.20 -3.22
CA TRP A 54 0.01 13.53 -2.99
C TRP A 54 -0.05 12.48 -1.88
N GLY A 55 0.90 11.58 -1.93
CA GLY A 55 1.06 10.55 -0.94
C GLY A 55 2.43 9.89 -1.00
N TYR A 56 2.68 8.98 -0.09
CA TYR A 56 3.94 8.23 -0.05
C TYR A 56 3.72 6.76 0.29
N GLN A 57 4.71 5.97 -0.11
CA GLN A 57 4.83 4.56 0.28
C GLN A 57 6.22 4.31 0.83
N LEU A 58 6.29 3.65 1.97
CA LEU A 58 7.52 3.15 2.59
C LEU A 58 7.51 1.63 2.56
N THR A 59 8.59 1.03 2.09
CA THR A 59 8.78 -0.42 2.12
C THR A 59 10.10 -0.74 2.81
N LEU A 60 10.03 -1.61 3.80
CA LEU A 60 11.18 -2.20 4.48
C LEU A 60 11.18 -3.70 4.21
N LYS A 61 12.31 -4.22 3.73
CA LYS A 61 12.49 -5.65 3.44
C LYS A 61 13.86 -6.10 3.94
N SER A 62 13.90 -7.12 4.80
CA SER A 62 15.14 -7.66 5.34
C SER A 62 15.28 -9.14 4.98
N THR A 63 16.46 -9.55 4.55
CA THR A 63 16.74 -10.94 4.18
C THR A 63 17.69 -11.58 5.19
N TYR A 64 17.28 -12.71 5.69
CA TYR A 64 18.03 -13.57 6.62
C TYR A 64 18.24 -14.91 5.94
N ALA A 65 19.46 -15.22 5.52
CA ALA A 65 19.77 -16.52 4.95
C ALA A 65 20.19 -17.53 6.03
N ASN A 66 19.97 -18.80 5.72
CA ASN A 66 20.37 -19.91 6.58
C ASN A 66 19.84 -19.79 8.02
N VAL A 67 18.58 -19.39 8.16
CA VAL A 67 17.93 -19.26 9.48
C VAL A 67 17.81 -20.63 10.14
N ILE A 68 17.36 -21.63 9.37
CA ILE A 68 17.30 -23.03 9.75
C ILE A 68 17.84 -23.85 8.56
N GLY A 69 19.10 -24.29 8.61
CA GLY A 69 19.74 -24.94 7.47
C GLY A 69 19.75 -24.03 6.24
N PRO A 70 19.39 -24.49 5.03
CA PRO A 70 19.40 -23.69 3.81
C PRO A 70 18.14 -22.81 3.62
N VAL A 71 17.33 -22.64 4.66
CA VAL A 71 16.11 -21.79 4.60
C VAL A 71 16.49 -20.32 4.74
N ALA A 72 16.04 -19.49 3.78
CA ALA A 72 16.10 -18.05 3.89
C ALA A 72 14.71 -17.48 4.24
N LEU A 73 14.66 -16.48 5.11
CA LEU A 73 13.46 -15.73 5.47
C LEU A 73 13.61 -14.28 5.06
N THR A 74 12.51 -13.72 4.58
CA THR A 74 12.46 -12.33 4.11
C THR A 74 11.23 -11.64 4.66
N PRO A 75 11.26 -11.15 5.93
CA PRO A 75 10.21 -10.28 6.43
C PRO A 75 10.15 -8.97 5.66
N SER A 76 8.95 -8.45 5.49
CA SER A 76 8.68 -7.17 4.83
C SER A 76 7.58 -6.38 5.54
N LEU A 77 7.72 -5.07 5.49
CA LEU A 77 6.74 -4.09 5.96
C LEU A 77 6.50 -3.10 4.83
N THR A 78 5.26 -2.85 4.48
CA THR A 78 4.88 -1.81 3.54
C THR A 78 3.83 -0.91 4.18
N MET A 79 4.04 0.39 4.10
CA MET A 79 3.09 1.40 4.56
C MET A 79 2.82 2.37 3.42
N LYS A 80 1.54 2.60 3.12
CA LYS A 80 1.09 3.59 2.15
C LYS A 80 0.22 4.62 2.86
N HIS A 81 0.32 5.88 2.47
CA HIS A 81 -0.47 6.98 3.00
C HIS A 81 -0.77 8.01 1.91
N GLY A 82 -2.05 8.21 1.60
CA GLY A 82 -2.55 9.37 0.87
C GLY A 82 -2.67 10.53 1.83
N VAL A 83 -1.84 11.57 1.62
CA VAL A 83 -1.70 12.65 2.61
C VAL A 83 -2.70 13.76 2.36
N GLU A 84 -2.91 14.12 1.10
CA GLU A 84 -3.74 15.25 0.71
C GLU A 84 -4.33 15.00 -0.68
N GLY A 85 -5.60 15.33 -0.84
CA GLY A 85 -6.31 15.35 -2.09
C GLY A 85 -6.69 13.98 -2.66
N TYR A 86 -7.37 14.02 -3.78
CA TYR A 86 -7.91 12.85 -4.49
C TYR A 86 -7.43 12.87 -5.93
N SER A 87 -6.69 11.84 -6.35
CA SER A 87 -6.18 11.75 -7.72
C SER A 87 -7.24 11.31 -8.72
N SER A 88 -7.00 11.61 -9.98
CA SER A 88 -7.91 11.28 -11.08
C SER A 88 -8.02 9.77 -11.35
N ASP A 89 -7.03 9.00 -10.94
CA ASP A 89 -6.93 7.55 -11.14
C ASP A 89 -7.26 6.70 -9.90
N ASP A 90 -7.71 7.34 -8.80
CA ASP A 90 -7.97 6.74 -7.49
C ASP A 90 -6.71 6.17 -6.79
N ALA A 91 -5.52 6.49 -7.26
CA ALA A 91 -4.27 6.00 -6.67
C ALA A 91 -3.91 6.72 -5.37
N LEU A 92 -4.34 7.99 -5.24
CA LEU A 92 -4.14 8.83 -4.07
C LEU A 92 -5.51 9.26 -3.54
N GLN A 93 -5.78 8.90 -2.30
CA GLN A 93 -7.00 9.31 -1.58
C GLN A 93 -6.60 9.85 -0.21
N GLU A 94 -7.10 11.03 0.11
CA GLU A 94 -6.82 11.70 1.37
C GLU A 94 -7.18 10.83 2.57
N ASP A 95 -6.29 10.80 3.56
CA ASP A 95 -6.38 9.99 4.77
C ASP A 95 -6.41 8.47 4.57
N GLU A 96 -6.35 7.96 3.34
CA GLU A 96 -6.25 6.51 3.12
C GLU A 96 -4.86 6.01 3.52
N ARG A 97 -4.83 5.03 4.42
CA ARG A 97 -3.61 4.38 4.89
C ARG A 97 -3.74 2.88 4.76
N SER A 98 -2.67 2.25 4.37
CA SER A 98 -2.57 0.79 4.42
C SER A 98 -1.27 0.34 5.07
N LEU A 99 -1.32 -0.78 5.77
CA LEU A 99 -0.19 -1.44 6.38
C LEU A 99 -0.15 -2.89 5.90
N GLY A 100 0.92 -3.25 5.22
CA GLY A 100 1.19 -4.61 4.78
C GLY A 100 2.34 -5.22 5.58
N LEU A 101 2.11 -6.40 6.14
CA LEU A 101 3.13 -7.22 6.79
C LEU A 101 3.30 -8.48 5.95
N GLY A 102 4.53 -8.87 5.67
CA GLY A 102 4.82 -10.06 4.89
C GLY A 102 6.01 -10.85 5.41
N VAL A 103 6.03 -12.12 5.12
CA VAL A 103 7.19 -12.99 5.30
C VAL A 103 7.33 -13.92 4.10
N GLY A 104 8.44 -13.77 3.38
CA GLY A 104 8.86 -14.71 2.35
C GLY A 104 9.75 -15.78 2.95
N MET A 105 9.61 -17.00 2.48
CA MET A 105 10.47 -18.14 2.80
C MET A 105 10.97 -18.77 1.50
N SER A 106 12.25 -19.07 1.44
CA SER A 106 12.79 -19.83 0.32
C SER A 106 13.64 -21.01 0.80
N TYR A 107 13.43 -22.16 0.17
CA TYR A 107 14.15 -23.39 0.43
C TYR A 107 14.42 -24.13 -0.88
N LYS A 108 15.67 -24.15 -1.35
CA LYS A 108 16.05 -24.75 -2.64
C LYS A 108 15.20 -24.20 -3.79
N LYS A 109 14.35 -25.04 -4.40
CA LYS A 109 13.46 -24.71 -5.51
C LYS A 109 12.05 -24.28 -5.07
N LEU A 110 11.74 -24.33 -3.80
CA LEU A 110 10.46 -23.93 -3.21
C LEU A 110 10.55 -22.55 -2.59
N SER A 111 9.59 -21.69 -2.88
CA SER A 111 9.35 -20.45 -2.15
C SER A 111 7.88 -20.33 -1.72
N ALA A 112 7.68 -19.67 -0.60
CA ALA A 112 6.36 -19.36 -0.08
C ALA A 112 6.37 -17.94 0.47
N ASP A 113 5.28 -17.20 0.24
CA ASP A 113 5.09 -15.83 0.73
C ASP A 113 3.74 -15.76 1.43
N LEU A 114 3.76 -15.33 2.68
CA LEU A 114 2.58 -15.04 3.47
C LEU A 114 2.53 -13.54 3.72
N SER A 115 1.41 -12.90 3.45
CA SER A 115 1.22 -11.48 3.70
C SER A 115 -0.17 -11.17 4.25
N TYR A 116 -0.23 -10.16 5.10
CA TYR A 116 -1.45 -9.58 5.64
C TYR A 116 -1.45 -8.09 5.35
N THR A 117 -2.56 -7.57 4.82
CA THR A 117 -2.74 -6.15 4.56
C THR A 117 -3.98 -5.66 5.25
N THR A 118 -3.86 -4.53 5.94
CA THR A 118 -4.96 -3.84 6.62
C THR A 118 -5.08 -2.41 6.13
N TYR A 119 -6.28 -1.88 6.16
CA TYR A 119 -6.63 -0.52 5.76
C TYR A 119 -7.30 0.21 6.93
N ASN A 120 -7.10 1.53 7.00
CA ASN A 120 -7.86 2.36 7.93
C ASN A 120 -9.22 2.73 7.35
N ASP A 121 -10.12 3.21 8.21
CA ASP A 121 -11.39 3.79 7.81
C ASP A 121 -11.18 5.22 7.30
N ALA A 122 -10.95 5.38 6.00
CA ALA A 122 -10.95 6.67 5.34
C ALA A 122 -12.34 6.97 4.75
N LYS A 123 -12.79 8.21 4.86
CA LYS A 123 -14.19 8.61 4.60
C LYS A 123 -14.72 8.25 3.22
N TYR A 124 -13.88 8.32 2.19
CA TYR A 124 -14.26 8.04 0.80
C TYR A 124 -13.49 6.87 0.19
N SER A 125 -12.80 6.10 1.00
CA SER A 125 -12.11 4.90 0.54
C SER A 125 -13.09 3.75 0.32
N VAL A 126 -12.92 3.04 -0.77
CA VAL A 126 -13.68 1.82 -1.10
C VAL A 126 -13.01 0.56 -0.59
N VAL A 127 -11.86 0.69 0.07
CA VAL A 127 -11.07 -0.43 0.62
C VAL A 127 -11.16 -0.55 2.13
N ASN A 128 -11.97 0.28 2.79
CA ASN A 128 -12.28 0.16 4.21
C ASN A 128 -12.77 -1.26 4.51
N ASP A 129 -12.34 -1.84 5.63
CA ASP A 129 -12.67 -3.21 6.06
C ASP A 129 -12.31 -4.32 5.05
N ARG A 130 -11.40 -4.03 4.11
CA ARG A 130 -10.92 -5.01 3.13
C ARG A 130 -9.58 -5.63 3.51
N ASP A 131 -9.40 -5.87 4.79
CA ASP A 131 -8.23 -6.60 5.27
C ASP A 131 -8.16 -7.97 4.62
N TYR A 132 -6.98 -8.35 4.17
CA TYR A 132 -6.81 -9.66 3.54
C TYR A 132 -5.52 -10.33 3.92
N LEU A 133 -5.58 -11.66 3.96
CA LEU A 133 -4.43 -12.55 4.10
C LEU A 133 -4.18 -13.24 2.76
N SER A 134 -2.95 -13.22 2.30
CA SER A 134 -2.53 -13.89 1.07
C SER A 134 -1.43 -14.90 1.34
N LEU A 135 -1.54 -16.07 0.73
CA LEU A 135 -0.49 -17.10 0.71
C LEU A 135 -0.18 -17.47 -0.74
N SER A 136 1.05 -17.32 -1.12
CA SER A 136 1.56 -17.73 -2.44
C SER A 136 2.67 -18.76 -2.28
N THR A 137 2.70 -19.76 -3.15
CA THR A 137 3.78 -20.75 -3.19
C THR A 137 4.25 -20.93 -4.63
N THR A 138 5.56 -21.02 -4.81
CA THR A 138 6.19 -21.21 -6.13
C THR A 138 7.21 -22.34 -6.05
N TYR A 139 7.16 -23.24 -7.01
CA TYR A 139 8.16 -24.30 -7.20
C TYR A 139 8.82 -24.15 -8.58
N ASN A 140 10.14 -24.11 -8.60
CA ASN A 140 10.94 -24.02 -9.83
C ASN A 140 11.47 -25.41 -10.18
N PHE A 141 11.12 -25.90 -11.37
CA PHE A 141 11.53 -27.24 -11.84
C PHE A 141 13.00 -27.32 -12.26
#